data_63721c12daa938a7d1e6a5a0db85f942
#
_entry.id   63721c12daa938a7d1e6a5a0db85f942
#
_cell.length_a   1.000
_cell.length_b   1.000
_cell.length_c   1.000
_cell.angle_alpha   90.00
_cell.angle_beta   90.00
_cell.angle_gamma   90.00
#
_symmetry.space_group_name_H-M   'P 1'
#
loop_
_entity.id
_entity.type
_entity.pdbx_description
1 polymer ?
#
loop_
_entity_poly.entity_id
_entity_poly.type
_entity_poly.pdbx_seq_one_letter_code
_entity_poly.pdbx_strand_id
1 'polypeptide(L)'
;MKSLTSIQSLCLAFAFSVCATIPALGQPKRVDPLAIPEITRDQVICFALYTVHEKTLKLTAQFYPLLEGESREAILEAKRQGKWTEVARTNLIERGWTAPFRVENWDDSVATPYRVRHGRKASYEGVIRKNPIDKKEFVAVGFTGNSINPGHGGDISKDDLVENIKRIQPDLLFFSGDQVYDHKRHYAAWLRFGRDFGEVIKDYPTVSLPDDHDVGQPNLWGHNGRQSTLRGASDGGYAMPVEYVKEAERAQTSHLPDPYDPTPIDRGIGTYYTELNWGRISFAIIEDRKFKTGPAGIIPKQGPRPDHILNPDYDPKSVDVPEARLLGDRQLKFLDEWGKDWTNADLKVALSQTIFCGGAHIHGRIGGRLHADLDSNGWPQTGRNKAIAALRKAYAFHFAGDQHLATVFHHGIEEWRDSIYSFCVPSIANLYLRWWQPLEPGKNLKPGQDPILGDHVDGFDNKVTAIAVANPTPEKSGDKLTTRAAGFGVVRIDKKTRDVTFICWPRNVDVSDENAKPYAGWPFTFNQIENYGRKALAHLPKLEVNLPNQVVQVIEEKTGEVVYTLRIKGKSFRPKVFAKGKYSIRVGEGSSMKTIKGIQAAGGKKVDAIKVTL
;
A
#
# COMPACT_ATOMS: atom_id res chain seq x y z
N MET A 1 29.04 77.25 21.67
CA MET A 1 29.72 78.36 20.94
C MET A 1 29.50 78.12 19.47
N LYS A 2 28.84 79.05 18.81
CA LYS A 2 28.86 79.51 17.41
C LYS A 2 28.65 78.38 16.36
N SER A 3 27.47 78.27 15.73
CA SER A 3 26.88 79.06 14.65
C SER A 3 27.74 79.05 13.36
N LEU A 4 27.14 78.55 12.30
CA LEU A 4 26.96 79.36 11.08
C LEU A 4 26.24 78.55 9.99
N THR A 5 25.14 79.07 9.64
CA THR A 5 24.32 79.06 8.45
C THR A 5 25.05 79.18 7.14
N SER A 6 24.59 78.52 6.06
CA SER A 6 24.42 79.25 4.78
C SER A 6 23.42 78.47 3.85
N ILE A 7 22.60 79.30 3.30
CA ILE A 7 21.52 79.20 2.33
C ILE A 7 22.11 79.08 0.92
N GLN A 8 21.41 78.31 0.05
CA GLN A 8 21.19 78.59 -1.39
C GLN A 8 20.94 77.29 -2.12
N SER A 9 20.11 77.06 -3.07
CA SER A 9 19.16 77.89 -3.85
C SER A 9 18.25 76.90 -4.60
N LEU A 10 17.05 77.31 -4.75
CA LEU A 10 15.96 76.70 -5.50
C LEU A 10 16.29 76.61 -7.00
N CYS A 11 16.15 75.42 -7.63
CA CYS A 11 15.87 75.30 -9.05
C CYS A 11 14.74 74.22 -9.23
N LEU A 12 13.54 74.75 -9.48
CA LEU A 12 12.42 73.94 -9.98
C LEU A 12 12.70 73.59 -11.45
N ALA A 13 12.76 72.26 -11.73
CA ALA A 13 12.57 71.75 -13.08
C ALA A 13 11.28 70.88 -13.09
N PHE A 14 10.27 71.41 -13.75
CA PHE A 14 9.04 70.63 -14.05
C PHE A 14 9.38 69.64 -15.15
N ALA A 15 9.48 68.34 -14.79
CA ALA A 15 9.48 67.27 -15.75
C ALA A 15 8.06 66.72 -15.84
N PHE A 16 7.38 66.96 -16.95
CA PHE A 16 6.15 66.32 -17.31
C PHE A 16 6.44 64.81 -17.55
N SER A 17 6.09 63.95 -16.58
CA SER A 17 6.12 62.49 -16.75
C SER A 17 4.80 62.06 -17.38
N VAL A 18 4.85 61.75 -18.67
CA VAL A 18 3.75 61.08 -19.35
C VAL A 18 3.73 59.66 -18.85
N CYS A 19 2.86 59.36 -17.86
CA CYS A 19 2.55 58.01 -17.47
C CYS A 19 1.73 57.34 -18.58
N ALA A 20 2.44 56.63 -19.47
CA ALA A 20 1.78 55.66 -20.35
C ALA A 20 1.25 54.51 -19.46
N THR A 21 -0.05 54.47 -19.26
CA THR A 21 -0.72 53.31 -18.67
C THR A 21 -0.59 52.11 -19.61
N ILE A 22 0.43 51.29 -19.37
CA ILE A 22 0.50 49.97 -19.97
C ILE A 22 -0.69 49.17 -19.35
N PRO A 23 -1.65 48.67 -20.16
CA PRO A 23 -2.69 47.82 -19.62
C PRO A 23 -1.99 46.61 -19.00
N ALA A 24 -2.22 46.37 -17.70
CA ALA A 24 -1.77 45.15 -17.04
C ALA A 24 -2.36 43.97 -17.81
N LEU A 25 -1.51 43.26 -18.55
CA LEU A 25 -1.86 41.98 -19.12
C LEU A 25 -2.32 41.14 -17.93
N GLY A 26 -3.63 40.87 -17.86
CA GLY A 26 -4.23 40.06 -16.82
C GLY A 26 -3.46 38.78 -16.71
N GLN A 27 -2.97 38.44 -15.51
CA GLN A 27 -2.34 37.15 -15.28
C GLN A 27 -3.33 36.07 -15.77
N PRO A 28 -2.87 35.07 -16.55
CA PRO A 28 -3.76 34.01 -17.02
C PRO A 28 -4.44 33.42 -15.80
N LYS A 29 -5.76 33.35 -15.82
CA LYS A 29 -6.55 32.71 -14.75
C LYS A 29 -5.97 31.32 -14.52
N ARG A 30 -5.47 31.09 -13.32
CA ARG A 30 -4.93 29.78 -12.93
C ARG A 30 -6.05 28.76 -13.07
N VAL A 31 -5.91 27.84 -14.01
CA VAL A 31 -6.91 26.78 -14.21
C VAL A 31 -6.93 25.93 -12.94
N ASP A 32 -8.12 25.71 -12.38
CA ASP A 32 -8.28 24.79 -11.24
C ASP A 32 -7.97 23.36 -11.69
N PRO A 33 -6.94 22.70 -11.15
CA PRO A 33 -6.55 21.34 -11.57
C PRO A 33 -7.62 20.29 -11.25
N LEU A 34 -8.57 20.62 -10.39
CA LEU A 34 -9.71 19.77 -10.02
C LEU A 34 -11.03 20.21 -10.63
N ALA A 35 -11.01 21.14 -11.59
CA ALA A 35 -12.22 21.46 -12.34
C ALA A 35 -12.75 20.21 -13.03
N ILE A 36 -14.03 19.89 -12.78
CA ILE A 36 -14.71 18.82 -13.50
C ILE A 36 -15.00 19.37 -14.90
N PRO A 37 -14.48 18.75 -15.97
CA PRO A 37 -14.69 19.24 -17.32
C PRO A 37 -16.16 19.10 -17.74
N GLU A 38 -16.61 20.00 -18.61
CA GLU A 38 -17.83 19.75 -19.35
C GLU A 38 -17.59 18.56 -20.28
N ILE A 39 -18.50 17.59 -20.22
CA ILE A 39 -18.40 16.36 -21.01
C ILE A 39 -19.69 16.14 -21.80
N THR A 40 -19.57 15.50 -22.93
CA THR A 40 -20.73 15.00 -23.67
C THR A 40 -21.37 13.81 -22.95
N ARG A 41 -22.67 13.59 -23.11
CA ARG A 41 -23.38 12.56 -22.33
C ARG A 41 -23.02 11.13 -22.72
N ASP A 42 -22.37 10.90 -23.84
CA ASP A 42 -21.76 9.63 -24.22
C ASP A 42 -20.46 9.33 -23.46
N GLN A 43 -19.84 10.34 -22.84
CA GLN A 43 -18.61 10.23 -22.04
C GLN A 43 -18.86 10.34 -20.53
N VAL A 44 -20.11 10.15 -20.08
CA VAL A 44 -20.48 10.31 -18.67
C VAL A 44 -19.81 9.30 -17.72
N ILE A 45 -19.35 8.17 -18.24
CA ILE A 45 -18.60 7.16 -17.48
C ILE A 45 -17.12 7.51 -17.56
N CYS A 46 -16.52 7.89 -16.42
CA CYS A 46 -15.14 8.38 -16.37
C CYS A 46 -14.13 7.23 -16.45
N PHE A 47 -14.31 6.21 -15.60
CA PHE A 47 -13.46 5.02 -15.56
C PHE A 47 -14.12 3.89 -14.78
N ALA A 48 -13.46 2.72 -14.74
CA ALA A 48 -13.88 1.59 -13.94
C ALA A 48 -12.66 0.83 -13.37
N LEU A 49 -12.84 0.24 -12.18
CA LEU A 49 -11.87 -0.64 -11.54
C LEU A 49 -12.54 -1.99 -11.27
N TYR A 50 -11.74 -3.06 -11.23
CA TYR A 50 -12.28 -4.38 -10.91
C TYR A 50 -11.27 -5.26 -10.17
N THR A 51 -11.81 -6.27 -9.47
CA THR A 51 -11.09 -7.47 -9.02
C THR A 51 -11.92 -8.71 -9.33
N VAL A 52 -11.24 -9.84 -9.41
CA VAL A 52 -11.89 -11.16 -9.45
C VAL A 52 -11.29 -12.01 -8.35
N HIS A 53 -12.15 -12.52 -7.47
CA HIS A 53 -11.78 -13.39 -6.37
C HIS A 53 -12.74 -14.58 -6.32
N GLU A 54 -12.21 -15.80 -6.34
CA GLU A 54 -12.99 -17.04 -6.27
C GLU A 54 -14.20 -17.05 -7.21
N LYS A 55 -13.99 -16.68 -8.48
CA LYS A 55 -15.02 -16.58 -9.52
C LYS A 55 -16.11 -15.54 -9.24
N THR A 56 -15.89 -14.60 -8.35
CA THR A 56 -16.74 -13.43 -8.18
C THR A 56 -16.03 -12.22 -8.78
N LEU A 57 -16.60 -11.64 -9.84
CA LEU A 57 -16.17 -10.35 -10.38
C LEU A 57 -16.88 -9.24 -9.61
N LYS A 58 -16.10 -8.32 -9.07
CA LYS A 58 -16.60 -7.03 -8.58
C LYS A 58 -15.98 -5.91 -9.39
N LEU A 59 -16.83 -5.01 -9.88
CA LEU A 59 -16.42 -3.87 -10.70
C LEU A 59 -17.14 -2.62 -10.19
N THR A 60 -16.42 -1.53 -10.02
CA THR A 60 -17.02 -0.21 -9.72
C THR A 60 -16.73 0.74 -10.86
N ALA A 61 -17.80 1.26 -11.49
CA ALA A 61 -17.69 2.32 -12.47
C ALA A 61 -17.91 3.68 -11.80
N GLN A 62 -17.06 4.63 -12.13
CA GLN A 62 -17.09 6.01 -11.68
C GLN A 62 -17.68 6.90 -12.77
N PHE A 63 -18.69 7.66 -12.42
CA PHE A 63 -19.39 8.55 -13.34
C PHE A 63 -19.06 10.01 -13.06
N TYR A 64 -19.14 10.84 -14.07
CA TYR A 64 -19.37 12.28 -13.93
C TYR A 64 -20.78 12.54 -13.41
N PRO A 65 -21.06 13.73 -12.82
CA PRO A 65 -22.40 14.04 -12.30
C PRO A 65 -23.47 13.84 -13.38
N LEU A 66 -24.55 13.16 -13.02
CA LEU A 66 -25.70 13.02 -13.88
C LEU A 66 -26.56 14.29 -13.85
N LEU A 67 -27.19 14.59 -14.96
CA LEU A 67 -28.16 15.67 -15.04
C LEU A 67 -29.53 15.25 -14.46
N GLU A 68 -30.33 16.23 -14.12
CA GLU A 68 -31.71 15.98 -13.71
C GLU A 68 -32.49 15.24 -14.82
N GLY A 69 -33.25 14.21 -14.45
CA GLY A 69 -33.99 13.37 -15.39
C GLY A 69 -33.20 12.26 -16.07
N GLU A 70 -31.89 12.20 -15.93
CA GLU A 70 -31.12 11.05 -16.42
C GLU A 70 -31.36 9.81 -15.56
N SER A 71 -31.38 8.63 -16.20
CA SER A 71 -31.53 7.34 -15.52
C SER A 71 -30.41 7.16 -14.46
N ARG A 72 -30.77 6.61 -13.33
CA ARG A 72 -29.77 6.19 -12.31
C ARG A 72 -29.22 4.80 -12.56
N GLU A 73 -29.71 4.11 -13.59
CA GLU A 73 -29.32 2.74 -13.88
C GLU A 73 -28.06 2.68 -14.74
N ALA A 74 -27.13 1.78 -14.36
CA ALA A 74 -25.98 1.39 -15.16
C ALA A 74 -26.02 -0.13 -15.41
N ILE A 75 -25.56 -0.54 -16.59
CA ILE A 75 -25.58 -1.93 -17.05
C ILE A 75 -24.15 -2.39 -17.34
N LEU A 76 -23.77 -3.52 -16.79
CA LEU A 76 -22.52 -4.22 -17.12
C LEU A 76 -22.82 -5.31 -18.14
N GLU A 77 -22.16 -5.27 -19.28
CA GLU A 77 -22.23 -6.30 -20.32
C GLU A 77 -20.84 -6.94 -20.52
N ALA A 78 -20.84 -8.23 -20.80
CA ALA A 78 -19.66 -8.98 -21.19
C ALA A 78 -19.79 -9.50 -22.64
N LYS A 79 -18.70 -9.49 -23.39
CA LYS A 79 -18.67 -10.00 -24.76
C LYS A 79 -18.36 -11.49 -24.76
N ARG A 80 -19.39 -12.30 -25.00
CA ARG A 80 -19.27 -13.76 -25.06
C ARG A 80 -19.65 -14.25 -26.44
N GLN A 81 -18.81 -15.10 -27.05
CA GLN A 81 -19.02 -15.62 -28.41
C GLN A 81 -19.32 -14.50 -29.44
N GLY A 82 -18.61 -13.38 -29.32
CA GLY A 82 -18.76 -12.21 -30.21
C GLY A 82 -19.97 -11.31 -29.93
N LYS A 83 -20.86 -11.68 -29.01
CA LYS A 83 -22.08 -10.92 -28.66
C LYS A 83 -21.96 -10.28 -27.29
N TRP A 84 -22.42 -9.04 -27.16
CA TRP A 84 -22.61 -8.37 -25.88
C TRP A 84 -23.84 -8.93 -25.15
N THR A 85 -23.64 -9.33 -23.90
CA THR A 85 -24.69 -9.89 -23.05
C THR A 85 -24.63 -9.16 -21.70
N GLU A 86 -25.78 -8.72 -21.23
CA GLU A 86 -25.92 -8.15 -19.88
C GLU A 86 -25.57 -9.23 -18.83
N VAL A 87 -24.68 -8.88 -17.90
CA VAL A 87 -24.25 -9.78 -16.81
C VAL A 87 -24.58 -9.22 -15.44
N ALA A 88 -24.78 -7.90 -15.33
CA ALA A 88 -25.23 -7.25 -14.10
C ALA A 88 -25.85 -5.89 -14.39
N ARG A 89 -26.65 -5.40 -13.45
CA ARG A 89 -27.31 -4.10 -13.46
C ARG A 89 -27.32 -3.52 -12.06
N THR A 90 -27.09 -2.22 -11.93
CA THR A 90 -27.08 -1.55 -10.64
C THR A 90 -27.55 -0.12 -10.77
N ASN A 91 -27.96 0.49 -9.64
CA ASN A 91 -28.23 1.92 -9.59
C ASN A 91 -26.99 2.68 -9.12
N LEU A 92 -26.75 3.84 -9.72
CA LEU A 92 -25.71 4.76 -9.27
C LEU A 92 -26.05 5.28 -7.87
N ILE A 93 -25.04 5.30 -7.03
CA ILE A 93 -25.11 5.94 -5.72
C ILE A 93 -24.75 7.41 -5.93
N GLU A 94 -25.73 8.29 -5.77
CA GLU A 94 -25.65 9.70 -6.18
C GLU A 94 -24.51 10.46 -5.49
N ARG A 95 -24.30 10.21 -4.20
CA ARG A 95 -23.14 10.75 -3.54
C ARG A 95 -21.88 10.02 -4.03
N GLY A 96 -21.00 10.75 -4.75
CA GLY A 96 -19.80 10.21 -5.37
C GLY A 96 -20.02 9.52 -6.72
N TRP A 97 -21.28 9.36 -7.18
CA TRP A 97 -21.64 8.88 -8.52
C TRP A 97 -20.95 7.56 -8.91
N THR A 98 -21.03 6.57 -8.02
CA THR A 98 -20.44 5.23 -8.21
C THR A 98 -21.51 4.20 -8.59
N ALA A 99 -21.17 3.29 -9.50
CA ALA A 99 -21.99 2.15 -9.88
C ALA A 99 -21.25 0.85 -9.55
N PRO A 100 -21.48 0.23 -8.38
CA PRO A 100 -20.87 -1.04 -8.00
C PRO A 100 -21.62 -2.21 -8.61
N PHE A 101 -20.90 -3.08 -9.32
CA PHE A 101 -21.42 -4.33 -9.88
C PHE A 101 -20.82 -5.53 -9.16
N ARG A 102 -21.59 -6.62 -9.08
CA ARG A 102 -21.18 -7.93 -8.58
C ARG A 102 -21.71 -9.00 -9.52
N VAL A 103 -20.84 -9.90 -9.98
CA VAL A 103 -21.18 -11.02 -10.86
C VAL A 103 -20.62 -12.30 -10.29
N GLU A 104 -21.49 -13.19 -9.85
CA GLU A 104 -21.13 -14.52 -9.36
C GLU A 104 -20.80 -15.46 -10.51
N ASN A 105 -20.06 -16.52 -10.22
CA ASN A 105 -19.69 -17.57 -11.17
C ASN A 105 -19.04 -17.02 -12.45
N TRP A 106 -18.23 -15.99 -12.29
CA TRP A 106 -17.45 -15.42 -13.39
C TRP A 106 -16.44 -16.45 -13.90
N ASP A 107 -16.39 -16.62 -15.23
CA ASP A 107 -15.38 -17.46 -15.86
C ASP A 107 -14.06 -16.68 -15.97
N ASP A 108 -13.18 -16.88 -15.00
CA ASP A 108 -11.85 -16.27 -14.93
C ASP A 108 -10.77 -17.05 -15.70
N SER A 109 -11.15 -18.13 -16.39
CA SER A 109 -10.25 -18.93 -17.21
C SER A 109 -9.92 -18.31 -18.57
N VAL A 110 -10.67 -17.28 -18.98
CA VAL A 110 -10.51 -16.56 -20.25
C VAL A 110 -10.54 -15.05 -20.04
N ALA A 111 -9.80 -14.31 -20.88
CA ALA A 111 -9.92 -12.86 -20.92
C ALA A 111 -11.25 -12.46 -21.60
N THR A 112 -12.04 -11.63 -20.93
CA THR A 112 -13.38 -11.27 -21.40
C THR A 112 -13.51 -9.76 -21.54
N PRO A 113 -13.74 -9.23 -22.76
CA PRO A 113 -14.10 -7.82 -22.93
C PRO A 113 -15.41 -7.51 -22.20
N TYR A 114 -15.43 -6.38 -21.51
CA TYR A 114 -16.62 -5.86 -20.86
C TYR A 114 -16.92 -4.43 -21.32
N ARG A 115 -18.15 -4.00 -21.09
CA ARG A 115 -18.50 -2.59 -21.15
C ARG A 115 -19.52 -2.25 -20.07
N VAL A 116 -19.37 -1.05 -19.53
CA VAL A 116 -20.39 -0.40 -18.72
C VAL A 116 -21.20 0.52 -19.62
N ARG A 117 -22.53 0.43 -19.58
CA ARG A 117 -23.42 1.29 -20.34
C ARG A 117 -24.31 2.14 -19.45
N HIS A 118 -24.62 3.34 -19.92
CA HIS A 118 -25.59 4.22 -19.29
C HIS A 118 -26.45 4.92 -20.37
N GLY A 119 -27.76 4.90 -20.16
CA GLY A 119 -28.70 5.42 -21.12
C GLY A 119 -28.53 4.78 -22.51
N ARG A 120 -28.72 5.58 -23.56
CA ARG A 120 -28.66 5.07 -24.95
C ARG A 120 -27.27 5.21 -25.60
N LYS A 121 -26.43 6.11 -25.10
CA LYS A 121 -25.19 6.52 -25.80
C LYS A 121 -23.91 6.24 -25.05
N ALA A 122 -23.92 6.31 -23.72
CA ALA A 122 -22.69 6.17 -22.95
C ALA A 122 -22.24 4.71 -22.88
N SER A 123 -20.96 4.50 -23.19
CA SER A 123 -20.28 3.20 -23.08
C SER A 123 -18.82 3.39 -22.68
N TYR A 124 -18.37 2.60 -21.72
CA TYR A 124 -16.96 2.54 -21.29
C TYR A 124 -16.51 1.10 -21.36
N GLU A 125 -15.46 0.81 -22.12
CA GLU A 125 -15.03 -0.54 -22.44
C GLU A 125 -13.65 -0.85 -21.85
N GLY A 126 -13.44 -2.13 -21.47
CA GLY A 126 -12.19 -2.67 -21.00
C GLY A 126 -12.16 -4.20 -21.10
N VAL A 127 -11.16 -4.82 -20.48
CA VAL A 127 -10.99 -6.27 -20.49
C VAL A 127 -10.82 -6.79 -19.06
N ILE A 128 -11.69 -7.70 -18.64
CA ILE A 128 -11.44 -8.53 -17.46
C ILE A 128 -10.42 -9.59 -17.86
N ARG A 129 -9.25 -9.55 -17.25
CA ARG A 129 -8.14 -10.46 -17.58
C ARG A 129 -8.41 -11.89 -17.15
N LYS A 130 -7.83 -12.84 -17.89
CA LYS A 130 -7.72 -14.23 -17.46
C LYS A 130 -6.90 -14.29 -16.16
N ASN A 131 -7.34 -15.12 -15.21
CA ASN A 131 -6.59 -15.43 -14.01
C ASN A 131 -5.24 -16.08 -14.38
N PRO A 132 -4.08 -15.50 -14.00
CA PRO A 132 -2.76 -15.94 -14.46
C PRO A 132 -2.24 -17.16 -13.69
N ILE A 133 -3.09 -18.18 -13.44
CA ILE A 133 -2.72 -19.39 -12.69
C ILE A 133 -1.53 -20.11 -13.36
N ASP A 134 -1.54 -20.18 -14.68
CA ASP A 134 -0.55 -20.94 -15.47
C ASP A 134 0.74 -20.15 -15.74
N LYS A 135 0.78 -18.84 -15.46
CA LYS A 135 2.00 -18.05 -15.61
C LYS A 135 3.07 -18.52 -14.64
N LYS A 136 4.31 -18.62 -15.14
CA LYS A 136 5.49 -18.91 -14.31
C LYS A 136 5.79 -17.78 -13.33
N GLU A 137 5.70 -16.54 -13.82
CA GLU A 137 5.97 -15.33 -13.07
C GLU A 137 4.68 -14.52 -12.89
N PHE A 138 4.45 -14.04 -11.67
CA PHE A 138 3.40 -13.07 -11.36
C PHE A 138 4.04 -11.69 -11.15
N VAL A 139 3.43 -10.64 -11.71
CA VAL A 139 3.95 -9.28 -11.64
C VAL A 139 2.92 -8.35 -11.05
N ALA A 140 3.27 -7.66 -9.95
CA ALA A 140 2.47 -6.57 -9.40
C ALA A 140 3.21 -5.23 -9.53
N VAL A 141 2.47 -4.15 -9.79
CA VAL A 141 3.02 -2.78 -9.82
C VAL A 141 2.32 -1.95 -8.75
N GLY A 142 3.11 -1.27 -7.91
CA GLY A 142 2.62 -0.51 -6.77
C GLY A 142 2.91 0.98 -6.86
N PHE A 143 1.98 1.78 -6.36
CA PHE A 143 1.97 3.24 -6.37
C PHE A 143 1.47 3.81 -5.05
N THR A 144 1.93 5.02 -4.72
CA THR A 144 1.43 5.83 -3.60
C THR A 144 1.62 7.32 -3.88
N GLY A 145 0.99 8.20 -3.12
CA GLY A 145 1.34 9.61 -3.07
C GLY A 145 1.19 10.35 -4.40
N ASN A 146 -0.02 10.48 -4.93
CA ASN A 146 -0.32 11.16 -6.19
C ASN A 146 -0.68 12.64 -5.99
N SER A 147 0.27 13.45 -5.48
CA SER A 147 0.06 14.90 -5.33
C SER A 147 -0.25 15.57 -6.67
N ILE A 148 -1.21 16.51 -6.66
CA ILE A 148 -1.53 17.37 -7.80
C ILE A 148 -0.80 18.74 -7.75
N ASN A 149 0.02 18.97 -6.74
CA ASN A 149 0.69 20.27 -6.54
C ASN A 149 1.85 20.44 -7.53
N PRO A 150 1.86 21.53 -8.34
CA PRO A 150 2.95 21.81 -9.30
C PRO A 150 4.34 21.92 -8.66
N GLY A 151 4.40 22.41 -7.41
CA GLY A 151 5.65 22.48 -6.65
C GLY A 151 6.33 21.12 -6.43
N HIS A 152 5.59 20.03 -6.60
CA HIS A 152 6.02 18.66 -6.31
C HIS A 152 6.05 17.76 -7.57
N GLY A 153 5.82 18.34 -8.75
CA GLY A 153 5.69 17.56 -9.98
C GLY A 153 4.30 16.96 -10.19
N GLY A 154 3.30 17.42 -9.42
CA GLY A 154 1.92 16.94 -9.53
C GLY A 154 1.18 17.41 -10.79
N ASP A 155 1.68 18.45 -11.43
CA ASP A 155 1.22 18.98 -12.73
C ASP A 155 1.82 18.23 -13.92
N ILE A 156 2.86 17.43 -13.71
CA ILE A 156 3.48 16.63 -14.77
C ILE A 156 2.54 15.49 -15.12
N SER A 157 2.36 15.24 -16.42
CA SER A 157 1.55 14.10 -16.93
C SER A 157 1.95 12.78 -16.27
N LYS A 158 1.00 11.86 -16.17
CA LYS A 158 1.23 10.47 -15.72
C LYS A 158 1.42 9.50 -16.89
N ASP A 159 1.56 10.02 -18.12
CA ASP A 159 1.71 9.21 -19.34
C ASP A 159 2.92 8.27 -19.26
N ASP A 160 4.02 8.72 -18.63
CA ASP A 160 5.19 7.89 -18.36
C ASP A 160 4.86 6.63 -17.54
N LEU A 161 4.00 6.75 -16.53
CA LEU A 161 3.55 5.63 -15.71
C LEU A 161 2.60 4.72 -16.49
N VAL A 162 1.64 5.31 -17.20
CA VAL A 162 0.67 4.58 -18.05
C VAL A 162 1.41 3.75 -19.10
N GLU A 163 2.38 4.34 -19.80
CA GLU A 163 3.18 3.63 -20.80
C GLU A 163 4.04 2.53 -20.16
N ASN A 164 4.65 2.78 -19.01
CA ASN A 164 5.41 1.75 -18.31
C ASN A 164 4.52 0.59 -17.83
N ILE A 165 3.30 0.85 -17.35
CA ILE A 165 2.33 -0.20 -17.04
C ILE A 165 2.03 -1.06 -18.27
N LYS A 166 1.78 -0.42 -19.42
CA LYS A 166 1.53 -1.14 -20.70
C LYS A 166 2.73 -2.01 -21.12
N ARG A 167 3.96 -1.54 -20.90
CA ARG A 167 5.20 -2.29 -21.21
C ARG A 167 5.43 -3.46 -20.24
N ILE A 168 5.22 -3.22 -18.94
CA ILE A 168 5.39 -4.24 -17.89
C ILE A 168 4.33 -5.34 -18.00
N GLN A 169 3.10 -4.98 -18.41
CA GLN A 169 1.94 -5.87 -18.47
C GLN A 169 1.71 -6.63 -17.15
N PRO A 170 1.50 -5.93 -16.03
CA PRO A 170 1.35 -6.55 -14.72
C PRO A 170 0.12 -7.46 -14.65
N ASP A 171 0.11 -8.32 -13.66
CA ASP A 171 -1.04 -9.15 -13.31
C ASP A 171 -1.94 -8.46 -12.26
N LEU A 172 -1.40 -7.47 -11.54
CA LEU A 172 -2.11 -6.68 -10.53
C LEU A 172 -1.54 -5.26 -10.46
N LEU A 173 -2.42 -4.28 -10.36
CA LEU A 173 -2.08 -2.91 -9.95
C LEU A 173 -2.44 -2.71 -8.48
N PHE A 174 -1.57 -2.05 -7.73
CA PHE A 174 -1.76 -1.72 -6.33
C PHE A 174 -1.53 -0.22 -6.09
N PHE A 175 -2.57 0.48 -5.66
CA PHE A 175 -2.51 1.86 -5.19
C PHE A 175 -2.71 1.84 -3.68
N SER A 176 -1.64 2.07 -2.93
CA SER A 176 -1.61 1.87 -1.49
C SER A 176 -2.27 2.99 -0.68
N GLY A 177 -2.61 4.10 -1.33
CA GLY A 177 -3.21 5.27 -0.69
C GLY A 177 -2.73 6.57 -1.31
N ASP A 178 -3.38 7.66 -0.90
CA ASP A 178 -3.07 9.01 -1.35
C ASP A 178 -3.24 9.22 -2.86
N GLN A 179 -4.28 8.63 -3.43
CA GLN A 179 -4.68 8.89 -4.81
C GLN A 179 -5.27 10.30 -4.94
N VAL A 180 -5.75 10.87 -3.83
CA VAL A 180 -6.43 12.16 -3.73
C VAL A 180 -5.75 13.06 -2.70
N TYR A 181 -5.27 14.23 -3.09
CA TYR A 181 -4.63 15.23 -2.23
C TYR A 181 -5.46 16.52 -2.07
N ASP A 182 -6.79 16.40 -2.04
CA ASP A 182 -7.69 17.52 -1.72
C ASP A 182 -8.66 17.11 -0.62
N HIS A 183 -8.49 17.72 0.57
CA HIS A 183 -9.26 17.37 1.77
C HIS A 183 -10.73 17.80 1.74
N LYS A 184 -11.22 18.40 0.65
CA LYS A 184 -12.61 18.87 0.55
C LYS A 184 -13.33 18.38 -0.70
N ARG A 185 -12.60 18.01 -1.73
CA ARG A 185 -13.11 17.70 -3.07
C ARG A 185 -12.72 16.30 -3.53
N HIS A 186 -12.88 15.29 -2.65
CA HIS A 186 -12.52 13.90 -2.96
C HIS A 186 -13.03 13.48 -4.33
N TYR A 187 -14.32 13.68 -4.59
CA TYR A 187 -14.93 13.28 -5.85
C TYR A 187 -14.24 13.88 -7.09
N ALA A 188 -13.98 15.18 -7.09
CA ALA A 188 -13.31 15.86 -8.21
C ALA A 188 -11.86 15.35 -8.40
N ALA A 189 -11.15 15.11 -7.31
CA ALA A 189 -9.80 14.57 -7.34
C ALA A 189 -9.77 13.09 -7.76
N TRP A 190 -10.76 12.29 -7.37
CA TRP A 190 -10.94 10.91 -7.81
C TRP A 190 -11.28 10.80 -9.30
N LEU A 191 -12.09 11.71 -9.84
CA LEU A 191 -12.29 11.85 -11.28
C LEU A 191 -10.98 12.22 -12.01
N ARG A 192 -10.13 13.05 -11.40
CA ARG A 192 -8.81 13.37 -11.96
C ARG A 192 -7.92 12.14 -12.00
N PHE A 193 -7.84 11.37 -10.91
CA PHE A 193 -7.13 10.10 -10.86
C PHE A 193 -7.60 9.16 -11.99
N GLY A 194 -8.90 9.04 -12.20
CA GLY A 194 -9.47 8.24 -13.28
C GLY A 194 -9.09 8.72 -14.68
N ARG A 195 -8.98 10.03 -14.90
CA ARG A 195 -8.48 10.56 -16.18
C ARG A 195 -6.99 10.28 -16.39
N ASP A 196 -6.20 10.27 -15.29
CA ASP A 196 -4.77 10.02 -15.37
C ASP A 196 -4.46 8.52 -15.61
N PHE A 197 -5.22 7.59 -15.02
CA PHE A 197 -4.93 6.15 -15.04
C PHE A 197 -6.01 5.26 -15.69
N GLY A 198 -7.17 5.80 -16.03
CA GLY A 198 -8.34 5.04 -16.53
C GLY A 198 -8.02 4.14 -17.71
N GLU A 199 -7.10 4.58 -18.58
CA GLU A 199 -6.70 3.82 -19.76
C GLU A 199 -6.02 2.48 -19.42
N VAL A 200 -5.41 2.38 -18.27
CA VAL A 200 -4.76 1.12 -17.83
C VAL A 200 -5.59 0.38 -16.78
N ILE A 201 -6.16 1.07 -15.79
CA ILE A 201 -6.91 0.39 -14.72
C ILE A 201 -8.17 -0.32 -15.21
N LYS A 202 -8.73 0.05 -16.36
CA LYS A 202 -9.85 -0.66 -17.00
C LYS A 202 -9.51 -2.08 -17.41
N ASP A 203 -8.23 -2.36 -17.68
CA ASP A 203 -7.77 -3.63 -18.25
C ASP A 203 -6.97 -4.48 -17.26
N TYR A 204 -6.66 -3.96 -16.06
CA TYR A 204 -5.89 -4.69 -15.05
C TYR A 204 -6.65 -4.78 -13.72
N PRO A 205 -6.68 -5.97 -13.07
CA PRO A 205 -7.16 -6.04 -11.71
C PRO A 205 -6.42 -5.04 -10.83
N THR A 206 -7.16 -4.26 -10.08
CA THR A 206 -6.60 -3.14 -9.31
C THR A 206 -7.04 -3.24 -7.86
N VAL A 207 -6.09 -3.16 -6.92
CA VAL A 207 -6.35 -2.91 -5.51
C VAL A 207 -6.07 -1.44 -5.24
N SER A 208 -7.05 -0.72 -4.75
CA SER A 208 -6.95 0.69 -4.34
C SER A 208 -7.37 0.80 -2.89
N LEU A 209 -6.53 1.41 -2.05
CA LEU A 209 -6.81 1.62 -0.63
C LEU A 209 -6.86 3.12 -0.35
N PRO A 210 -7.86 3.62 0.40
CA PRO A 210 -7.84 5.01 0.86
C PRO A 210 -6.85 5.17 2.01
N ASP A 211 -6.11 6.29 2.02
CA ASP A 211 -5.27 6.70 3.15
C ASP A 211 -5.76 8.04 3.72
N ASP A 212 -4.96 8.74 4.50
CA ASP A 212 -5.32 9.95 5.24
C ASP A 212 -5.78 11.09 4.31
N HIS A 213 -5.04 11.40 3.24
CA HIS A 213 -5.44 12.45 2.31
C HIS A 213 -6.71 12.10 1.55
N ASP A 214 -6.94 10.82 1.23
CA ASP A 214 -8.16 10.36 0.56
C ASP A 214 -9.41 10.60 1.43
N VAL A 215 -9.30 10.44 2.75
CA VAL A 215 -10.40 10.70 3.69
C VAL A 215 -10.41 12.13 4.24
N GLY A 216 -9.58 13.01 3.69
CA GLY A 216 -9.62 14.45 3.91
C GLY A 216 -8.88 14.97 5.13
N GLN A 217 -7.81 14.30 5.57
CA GLN A 217 -7.00 14.73 6.71
C GLN A 217 -5.50 14.44 6.49
N PRO A 218 -4.59 15.11 7.23
CA PRO A 218 -3.16 15.01 6.97
C PRO A 218 -2.44 13.83 7.65
N ASN A 219 -3.09 13.11 8.55
CA ASN A 219 -2.67 11.88 9.21
C ASN A 219 -3.92 11.10 9.59
N LEU A 220 -3.86 9.76 9.62
CA LEU A 220 -5.03 8.94 9.92
C LEU A 220 -4.77 7.92 11.02
N TRP A 221 -5.40 8.17 12.16
CA TRP A 221 -5.61 7.21 13.25
C TRP A 221 -7.12 6.96 13.36
N GLY A 222 -7.65 6.02 12.61
CA GLY A 222 -9.09 5.85 12.40
C GLY A 222 -9.91 5.52 13.65
N HIS A 223 -9.27 4.96 14.68
CA HIS A 223 -9.80 4.72 16.02
C HIS A 223 -11.23 4.14 16.01
N ASN A 224 -11.44 3.11 15.23
CA ASN A 224 -12.74 2.45 15.03
C ASN A 224 -13.85 3.37 14.47
N GLY A 225 -13.50 4.40 13.72
CA GLY A 225 -14.49 5.21 12.99
C GLY A 225 -15.09 6.38 13.77
N ARG A 226 -14.60 6.67 15.01
CA ARG A 226 -15.11 7.78 15.80
C ARG A 226 -14.93 9.13 15.09
N GLN A 227 -15.69 10.15 15.52
CA GLN A 227 -15.48 11.52 15.09
C GLN A 227 -14.31 12.12 15.88
N SER A 228 -13.32 12.67 15.17
CA SER A 228 -12.27 13.45 15.82
C SER A 228 -12.81 14.81 16.28
N THR A 229 -12.33 15.25 17.44
CA THR A 229 -12.65 16.57 18.03
C THR A 229 -11.48 17.54 17.93
N LEU A 230 -10.28 17.04 17.60
CA LEU A 230 -9.06 17.86 17.49
C LEU A 230 -8.71 18.18 16.03
N ARG A 231 -8.20 19.38 15.83
CA ARG A 231 -7.61 19.73 14.55
C ARG A 231 -6.46 18.78 14.22
N GLY A 232 -6.49 18.18 13.02
CA GLY A 232 -5.50 17.18 12.58
C GLY A 232 -5.76 15.78 13.13
N ALA A 233 -6.91 15.56 13.77
CA ALA A 233 -7.42 14.25 14.20
C ALA A 233 -6.49 13.43 15.12
N SER A 234 -5.61 14.09 15.88
CA SER A 234 -4.63 13.40 16.74
C SER A 234 -5.24 12.65 17.92
N ASP A 235 -6.49 12.96 18.30
CA ASP A 235 -7.29 12.18 19.26
C ASP A 235 -7.81 10.87 18.66
N GLY A 236 -7.60 10.66 17.37
CA GLY A 236 -8.08 9.52 16.62
C GLY A 236 -9.50 9.71 16.06
N GLY A 237 -9.78 8.98 14.99
CA GLY A 237 -11.02 9.08 14.23
C GLY A 237 -10.89 9.94 12.99
N TYR A 238 -12.03 10.32 12.44
CA TYR A 238 -12.12 11.05 11.18
C TYR A 238 -12.52 12.51 11.43
N ALA A 239 -11.76 13.45 10.83
CA ALA A 239 -12.04 14.87 10.89
C ALA A 239 -13.24 15.27 10.00
N MET A 240 -13.41 14.57 8.87
CA MET A 240 -14.47 14.85 7.91
C MET A 240 -15.83 14.27 8.35
N PRO A 241 -16.94 14.82 7.83
CA PRO A 241 -18.26 14.23 8.00
C PRO A 241 -18.28 12.76 7.57
N VAL A 242 -19.03 11.93 8.27
CA VAL A 242 -19.09 10.48 8.02
C VAL A 242 -19.47 10.15 6.58
N GLU A 243 -20.32 10.96 5.96
CA GLU A 243 -20.73 10.74 4.57
C GLU A 243 -19.60 10.99 3.57
N TYR A 244 -18.66 11.89 3.88
CA TYR A 244 -17.45 12.09 3.08
C TYR A 244 -16.55 10.84 3.14
N VAL A 245 -16.33 10.32 4.35
CA VAL A 245 -15.51 9.10 4.55
C VAL A 245 -16.13 7.91 3.82
N LYS A 246 -17.43 7.70 3.97
CA LYS A 246 -18.17 6.62 3.27
C LYS A 246 -18.13 6.78 1.74
N GLU A 247 -18.15 8.01 1.23
CA GLU A 247 -18.00 8.29 -0.21
C GLU A 247 -16.61 7.89 -0.69
N ALA A 248 -15.55 8.33 -0.01
CA ALA A 248 -14.17 8.03 -0.36
C ALA A 248 -13.90 6.51 -0.34
N GLU A 249 -14.29 5.83 0.75
CA GLU A 249 -14.12 4.38 0.88
C GLU A 249 -14.91 3.63 -0.21
N ARG A 250 -16.17 3.98 -0.43
CA ARG A 250 -16.98 3.35 -1.49
C ARG A 250 -16.37 3.52 -2.87
N ALA A 251 -15.90 4.72 -3.21
CA ALA A 251 -15.30 4.99 -4.51
C ALA A 251 -14.05 4.14 -4.74
N GLN A 252 -13.23 3.98 -3.71
CA GLN A 252 -11.92 3.33 -3.81
C GLN A 252 -11.94 1.83 -3.50
N THR A 253 -12.96 1.27 -2.84
CA THR A 253 -12.91 -0.11 -2.35
C THR A 253 -14.10 -0.99 -2.74
N SER A 254 -15.18 -0.47 -3.34
CA SER A 254 -16.36 -1.29 -3.66
C SER A 254 -16.10 -2.42 -4.66
N HIS A 255 -15.03 -2.32 -5.44
CA HIS A 255 -14.59 -3.35 -6.40
C HIS A 255 -13.67 -4.42 -5.76
N LEU A 256 -13.24 -4.25 -4.51
CA LEU A 256 -12.48 -5.26 -3.78
C LEU A 256 -13.37 -6.45 -3.42
N PRO A 257 -12.80 -7.63 -3.12
CA PRO A 257 -13.58 -8.75 -2.60
C PRO A 257 -14.42 -8.35 -1.38
N ASP A 258 -15.41 -9.15 -1.04
CA ASP A 258 -16.23 -8.86 0.13
C ASP A 258 -15.36 -8.82 1.39
N PRO A 259 -15.64 -7.91 2.33
CA PRO A 259 -14.87 -7.82 3.56
C PRO A 259 -14.95 -9.13 4.36
N TYR A 260 -13.85 -9.55 4.95
CA TYR A 260 -13.80 -10.71 5.84
C TYR A 260 -14.81 -10.59 6.99
N ASP A 261 -14.93 -9.42 7.57
CA ASP A 261 -15.94 -9.12 8.58
C ASP A 261 -16.69 -7.83 8.16
N PRO A 262 -17.90 -7.94 7.60
CA PRO A 262 -18.66 -6.81 7.08
C PRO A 262 -19.30 -5.94 8.18
N THR A 263 -19.12 -6.29 9.46
CA THR A 263 -19.69 -5.51 10.57
C THR A 263 -19.14 -4.09 10.56
N PRO A 264 -19.97 -3.07 10.39
CA PRO A 264 -19.52 -1.68 10.39
C PRO A 264 -18.85 -1.31 11.72
N ILE A 265 -17.92 -0.35 11.64
CA ILE A 265 -17.37 0.34 12.80
C ILE A 265 -18.25 1.53 13.18
N ASP A 266 -17.82 2.36 14.11
CA ASP A 266 -18.58 3.54 14.59
C ASP A 266 -19.12 4.38 13.43
N ARG A 267 -20.26 5.01 13.64
CA ARG A 267 -20.98 5.86 12.68
C ARG A 267 -21.41 5.12 11.39
N GLY A 268 -21.38 3.76 11.41
CA GLY A 268 -21.75 2.93 10.28
C GLY A 268 -20.76 3.03 9.10
N ILE A 269 -19.49 3.33 9.37
CA ILE A 269 -18.40 3.23 8.40
C ILE A 269 -18.14 1.74 8.15
N GLY A 270 -18.00 1.34 6.90
CA GLY A 270 -17.73 -0.03 6.50
C GLY A 270 -16.32 -0.50 6.82
N THR A 271 -16.06 -1.77 6.52
CA THR A 271 -14.73 -2.36 6.50
C THR A 271 -14.45 -2.91 5.10
N TYR A 272 -13.16 -3.01 4.73
CA TYR A 272 -12.76 -3.60 3.43
C TYR A 272 -11.58 -4.57 3.56
N TYR A 273 -11.07 -4.83 4.76
CA TYR A 273 -10.00 -5.83 4.91
C TYR A 273 -10.52 -7.22 4.53
N THR A 274 -9.75 -7.89 3.68
CA THR A 274 -10.19 -9.12 3.03
C THR A 274 -9.03 -9.86 2.39
N GLU A 275 -9.30 -11.07 1.87
CA GLU A 275 -8.40 -11.80 0.99
C GLU A 275 -8.73 -11.52 -0.47
N LEU A 276 -7.69 -11.41 -1.30
CA LEU A 276 -7.75 -11.52 -2.76
C LEU A 276 -6.85 -12.67 -3.20
N ASN A 277 -7.40 -13.71 -3.81
CA ASN A 277 -6.61 -14.78 -4.42
C ASN A 277 -6.60 -14.60 -5.94
N TRP A 278 -5.42 -14.29 -6.50
CA TRP A 278 -5.25 -14.04 -7.93
C TRP A 278 -3.91 -14.59 -8.42
N GLY A 279 -3.92 -15.39 -9.49
CA GLY A 279 -2.71 -15.99 -10.05
C GLY A 279 -1.99 -16.97 -9.13
N ARG A 280 -2.69 -17.58 -8.15
CA ARG A 280 -2.16 -18.41 -7.07
C ARG A 280 -1.30 -17.63 -6.06
N ILE A 281 -1.46 -16.32 -6.03
CA ILE A 281 -0.94 -15.48 -4.97
C ILE A 281 -2.12 -15.04 -4.10
N SER A 282 -2.03 -15.28 -2.80
CA SER A 282 -3.05 -14.86 -1.82
C SER A 282 -2.60 -13.55 -1.18
N PHE A 283 -3.40 -12.51 -1.35
CA PHE A 283 -3.16 -11.18 -0.82
C PHE A 283 -4.06 -10.93 0.38
N ALA A 284 -3.47 -10.60 1.55
CA ALA A 284 -4.21 -10.00 2.64
C ALA A 284 -4.25 -8.48 2.42
N ILE A 285 -5.42 -7.95 2.13
CA ILE A 285 -5.69 -6.52 2.08
C ILE A 285 -5.97 -6.06 3.51
N ILE A 286 -5.17 -5.14 4.03
CA ILE A 286 -5.19 -4.69 5.43
C ILE A 286 -5.60 -3.21 5.49
N GLU A 287 -6.43 -2.87 6.46
CA GLU A 287 -6.79 -1.50 6.81
C GLU A 287 -5.94 -1.04 8.01
N ASP A 288 -4.69 -0.69 7.80
CA ASP A 288 -3.75 -0.40 8.88
C ASP A 288 -3.99 0.95 9.57
N ARG A 289 -4.86 1.80 9.00
CA ARG A 289 -5.28 3.10 9.56
C ARG A 289 -6.56 3.02 10.39
N LYS A 290 -7.55 2.22 9.95
CA LYS A 290 -8.93 2.27 10.45
C LYS A 290 -9.09 1.98 11.94
N PHE A 291 -8.29 1.07 12.48
CA PHE A 291 -8.36 0.65 13.88
C PHE A 291 -7.24 1.27 14.74
N LYS A 292 -6.30 1.98 14.12
CA LYS A 292 -5.16 2.58 14.80
C LYS A 292 -5.60 3.66 15.78
N THR A 293 -5.08 3.62 17.00
CA THR A 293 -5.40 4.59 18.06
C THR A 293 -4.67 5.91 17.81
N GLY A 294 -5.36 7.06 18.04
CA GLY A 294 -4.71 8.36 18.00
C GLY A 294 -3.85 8.62 19.25
N PRO A 295 -2.73 9.35 19.12
CA PRO A 295 -1.78 9.55 20.22
C PRO A 295 -2.27 10.52 21.32
N ALA A 296 -3.11 11.50 20.97
CA ALA A 296 -3.51 12.53 21.93
C ALA A 296 -4.38 11.95 23.06
N GLY A 297 -4.03 12.28 24.29
CA GLY A 297 -4.73 11.83 25.50
C GLY A 297 -4.25 10.49 26.04
N ILE A 298 -3.44 9.73 25.30
CA ILE A 298 -2.90 8.44 25.76
C ILE A 298 -1.38 8.47 25.93
N ILE A 299 -0.67 9.33 25.17
CA ILE A 299 0.76 9.54 25.35
C ILE A 299 1.07 11.03 25.51
N PRO A 300 2.13 11.40 26.24
CA PRO A 300 2.58 12.78 26.35
C PRO A 300 3.02 13.33 25.00
N LYS A 301 2.68 14.59 24.71
CA LYS A 301 3.17 15.29 23.52
C LYS A 301 4.68 15.48 23.58
N GLN A 302 5.41 15.00 22.59
CA GLN A 302 6.88 14.99 22.52
C GLN A 302 7.46 15.96 21.50
N GLY A 303 6.64 16.75 20.83
CA GLY A 303 7.06 17.70 19.79
C GLY A 303 6.00 18.76 19.49
N PRO A 304 6.28 19.67 18.56
CA PRO A 304 5.36 20.76 18.17
C PRO A 304 4.12 20.22 17.42
N ARG A 305 4.28 19.14 16.68
CA ARG A 305 3.18 18.39 16.04
C ARG A 305 2.78 17.20 16.92
N PRO A 306 1.53 16.74 16.86
CA PRO A 306 1.07 15.63 17.69
C PRO A 306 1.68 14.28 17.31
N ASP A 307 2.11 14.14 16.07
CA ASP A 307 2.71 12.94 15.47
C ASP A 307 4.24 12.89 15.63
N HIS A 308 4.91 14.02 15.89
CA HIS A 308 6.37 14.13 15.88
C HIS A 308 6.98 14.04 17.27
N ILE A 309 7.85 13.08 17.48
CA ILE A 309 8.74 13.00 18.65
C ILE A 309 10.07 13.62 18.26
N LEU A 310 10.42 14.74 18.89
CA LEU A 310 11.68 15.46 18.67
C LEU A 310 12.69 15.26 19.78
N ASN A 311 12.24 14.90 20.99
CA ASN A 311 13.12 14.66 22.14
C ASN A 311 13.96 13.37 21.90
N PRO A 312 15.28 13.45 21.76
CA PRO A 312 16.11 12.28 21.56
C PRO A 312 16.21 11.39 22.81
N ASP A 313 15.93 11.94 23.99
CA ASP A 313 16.05 11.26 25.29
C ASP A 313 14.72 10.64 25.75
N TYR A 314 13.69 10.61 24.91
CA TYR A 314 12.46 9.94 25.29
C TYR A 314 12.64 8.41 25.35
N ASP A 315 11.95 7.78 26.28
CA ASP A 315 11.89 6.33 26.36
C ASP A 315 10.86 5.78 25.36
N PRO A 316 11.25 4.99 24.35
CA PRO A 316 10.30 4.37 23.40
C PRO A 316 9.20 3.55 24.07
N LYS A 317 9.45 2.98 25.25
CA LYS A 317 8.45 2.23 26.02
C LYS A 317 7.36 3.12 26.59
N SER A 318 7.66 4.41 26.81
CA SER A 318 6.67 5.37 27.32
C SER A 318 5.55 5.67 26.35
N VAL A 319 5.70 5.34 25.07
CA VAL A 319 4.68 5.52 24.02
C VAL A 319 4.04 4.21 23.58
N ASP A 320 4.54 3.06 24.02
CA ASP A 320 3.93 1.74 23.75
C ASP A 320 2.96 1.36 24.87
N VAL A 321 1.91 2.14 25.03
CA VAL A 321 0.93 1.99 26.12
C VAL A 321 -0.13 0.95 25.78
N PRO A 322 -0.75 0.27 26.79
CA PRO A 322 -1.73 -0.79 26.56
C PRO A 322 -2.96 -0.38 25.74
N GLU A 323 -3.33 0.91 25.80
CA GLU A 323 -4.46 1.48 25.07
C GLU A 323 -4.16 1.70 23.59
N ALA A 324 -2.89 1.75 23.21
CA ALA A 324 -2.47 1.96 21.83
C ALA A 324 -2.67 0.68 21.01
N ARG A 325 -3.44 0.77 19.94
CA ARG A 325 -3.74 -0.31 19.00
C ARG A 325 -3.28 0.05 17.60
N LEU A 326 -2.90 -0.95 16.81
CA LEU A 326 -2.60 -0.80 15.40
C LEU A 326 -3.73 -1.42 14.54
N LEU A 327 -3.72 -2.73 14.33
CA LEU A 327 -4.70 -3.40 13.46
C LEU A 327 -6.03 -3.75 14.17
N GLY A 328 -6.03 -3.78 15.50
CA GLY A 328 -7.17 -4.27 16.29
C GLY A 328 -7.37 -5.79 16.20
N ASP A 329 -8.18 -6.33 17.12
CA ASP A 329 -8.34 -7.78 17.27
C ASP A 329 -9.05 -8.42 16.07
N ARG A 330 -9.97 -7.70 15.42
CA ARG A 330 -10.71 -8.18 14.24
C ARG A 330 -9.77 -8.51 13.08
N GLN A 331 -8.85 -7.60 12.75
CA GLN A 331 -7.88 -7.84 11.67
C GLN A 331 -6.79 -8.83 12.07
N LEU A 332 -6.36 -8.85 13.33
CA LEU A 332 -5.41 -9.87 13.80
C LEU A 332 -6.00 -11.27 13.71
N LYS A 333 -7.32 -11.43 14.00
CA LYS A 333 -8.03 -12.69 13.78
C LYS A 333 -8.06 -13.06 12.29
N PHE A 334 -8.40 -12.11 11.44
CA PHE A 334 -8.35 -12.31 9.98
C PHE A 334 -6.97 -12.80 9.53
N LEU A 335 -5.89 -12.14 9.95
CA LEU A 335 -4.52 -12.52 9.56
C LEU A 335 -4.12 -13.89 10.09
N ASP A 336 -4.58 -14.28 11.29
CA ASP A 336 -4.32 -15.59 11.86
C ASP A 336 -5.05 -16.70 11.07
N GLU A 337 -6.29 -16.49 10.66
CA GLU A 337 -7.06 -17.44 9.83
C GLU A 337 -6.52 -17.49 8.40
N TRP A 338 -6.31 -16.34 7.77
CA TRP A 338 -5.70 -16.22 6.44
C TRP A 338 -4.32 -16.89 6.39
N GLY A 339 -3.49 -16.71 7.43
CA GLY A 339 -2.16 -17.32 7.49
C GLY A 339 -2.17 -18.85 7.49
N LYS A 340 -3.27 -19.46 7.94
CA LYS A 340 -3.45 -20.91 7.99
C LYS A 340 -4.05 -21.50 6.72
N ASP A 341 -4.84 -20.72 5.98
CA ASP A 341 -5.47 -21.12 4.73
C ASP A 341 -4.52 -20.89 3.55
N TRP A 342 -4.18 -21.94 2.84
CA TRP A 342 -3.33 -21.91 1.63
C TRP A 342 -4.08 -22.46 0.40
N THR A 343 -5.39 -22.54 0.48
CA THR A 343 -6.24 -22.98 -0.65
C THR A 343 -5.96 -22.10 -1.87
N ASN A 344 -5.64 -22.73 -3.00
CA ASN A 344 -5.30 -22.06 -4.25
C ASN A 344 -4.12 -21.06 -4.17
N ALA A 345 -3.31 -21.07 -3.13
CA ALA A 345 -2.20 -20.16 -2.95
C ALA A 345 -0.83 -20.88 -3.00
N ASP A 346 0.11 -20.28 -3.70
CA ASP A 346 1.52 -20.70 -3.73
C ASP A 346 2.41 -19.81 -2.86
N LEU A 347 2.09 -18.52 -2.78
CA LEU A 347 2.73 -17.51 -1.94
C LEU A 347 1.68 -16.61 -1.31
N LYS A 348 2.08 -15.90 -0.27
CA LYS A 348 1.25 -14.93 0.44
C LYS A 348 1.90 -13.56 0.48
N VAL A 349 1.08 -12.51 0.34
CA VAL A 349 1.49 -11.10 0.34
C VAL A 349 0.52 -10.30 1.20
N ALA A 350 1.03 -9.38 2.02
CA ALA A 350 0.20 -8.39 2.70
C ALA A 350 0.26 -7.07 1.92
N LEU A 351 -0.89 -6.46 1.68
CA LEU A 351 -1.06 -5.14 1.08
C LEU A 351 -1.65 -4.20 2.12
N SER A 352 -1.02 -3.07 2.38
CA SER A 352 -1.57 -2.03 3.26
C SER A 352 -1.10 -0.65 2.86
N GLN A 353 -1.57 0.38 3.56
CA GLN A 353 -1.18 1.75 3.30
C GLN A 353 0.29 1.97 3.64
N THR A 354 0.71 1.65 4.85
CA THR A 354 2.02 2.05 5.43
C THR A 354 2.85 0.86 5.92
N ILE A 355 4.19 1.00 5.88
CA ILE A 355 5.11 -0.04 6.37
C ILE A 355 5.14 -0.12 7.90
N PHE A 356 5.48 -1.32 8.43
CA PHE A 356 5.51 -1.60 9.86
C PHE A 356 6.82 -1.17 10.55
N CYS A 357 7.29 0.06 10.29
CA CYS A 357 8.40 0.68 11.02
C CYS A 357 8.40 2.21 10.83
N GLY A 358 9.15 2.91 11.66
CA GLY A 358 9.51 4.32 11.46
C GLY A 358 10.57 4.44 10.38
N GLY A 359 10.15 4.45 9.10
CA GLY A 359 11.04 4.36 7.94
C GLY A 359 11.75 5.65 7.56
N ALA A 360 11.67 6.74 8.35
CA ALA A 360 12.28 8.01 8.01
C ALA A 360 12.75 8.76 9.26
N HIS A 361 13.85 9.52 9.12
CA HIS A 361 14.44 10.33 10.19
C HIS A 361 14.35 11.84 9.93
N ILE A 362 14.14 12.25 8.67
CA ILE A 362 14.00 13.65 8.28
C ILE A 362 12.71 13.80 7.49
N HIS A 363 11.92 14.80 7.83
CA HIS A 363 10.60 15.04 7.30
C HIS A 363 10.43 16.44 6.72
N GLY A 364 9.88 16.53 5.54
CA GLY A 364 9.43 17.75 4.86
C GLY A 364 10.55 18.62 4.30
N ARG A 365 11.66 18.79 5.00
CA ARG A 365 12.80 19.62 4.59
C ARG A 365 14.11 19.10 5.18
N ILE A 366 15.22 19.39 4.53
CA ILE A 366 16.57 19.15 5.06
C ILE A 366 16.67 19.85 6.43
N GLY A 367 17.17 19.13 7.44
CA GLY A 367 17.24 19.59 8.83
C GLY A 367 15.97 19.40 9.66
N GLY A 368 14.87 18.95 9.07
CA GLY A 368 13.63 18.60 9.78
C GLY A 368 13.72 17.22 10.45
N ARG A 369 14.74 16.98 11.27
CA ARG A 369 14.97 15.68 11.92
C ARG A 369 13.91 15.40 12.96
N LEU A 370 13.37 14.17 12.90
CA LEU A 370 12.53 13.58 13.93
C LEU A 370 13.29 12.44 14.61
N HIS A 371 12.93 12.16 15.84
CA HIS A 371 13.32 10.94 16.50
C HIS A 371 12.37 9.79 16.18
N ALA A 372 11.06 10.08 16.15
CA ALA A 372 10.04 9.14 15.73
C ALA A 372 8.80 9.87 15.18
N ASP A 373 8.02 9.16 14.36
CA ASP A 373 6.76 9.59 13.78
C ASP A 373 5.63 8.62 14.18
N LEU A 374 4.70 9.08 15.04
CA LEU A 374 3.60 8.28 15.55
C LEU A 374 2.54 7.93 14.49
N ASP A 375 2.58 8.61 13.33
CA ASP A 375 1.72 8.25 12.21
C ASP A 375 2.21 6.98 11.50
N SER A 376 3.53 6.70 11.49
CA SER A 376 4.08 5.46 10.94
C SER A 376 3.60 4.22 11.70
N ASN A 377 3.54 3.05 11.04
CA ASN A 377 3.20 1.79 11.70
C ASN A 377 4.36 1.15 12.48
N GLY A 378 5.43 1.90 12.74
CA GLY A 378 6.38 1.59 13.80
C GLY A 378 5.76 1.70 15.19
N TRP A 379 4.72 2.53 15.32
CA TRP A 379 3.97 2.75 16.56
C TRP A 379 2.51 2.26 16.44
N PRO A 380 1.95 1.67 17.51
CA PRO A 380 2.61 1.20 18.75
C PRO A 380 3.45 -0.07 18.50
N GLN A 381 4.58 -0.23 19.20
CA GLN A 381 5.51 -1.35 19.02
C GLN A 381 4.84 -2.71 19.25
N THR A 382 4.08 -2.84 20.33
CA THR A 382 3.32 -4.07 20.64
C THR A 382 2.34 -4.42 19.53
N GLY A 383 1.60 -3.43 18.99
CA GLY A 383 0.66 -3.63 17.86
C GLY A 383 1.38 -4.02 16.57
N ARG A 384 2.47 -3.36 16.27
CA ARG A 384 3.36 -3.67 15.13
C ARG A 384 3.90 -5.10 15.22
N ASN A 385 4.40 -5.51 16.40
CA ASN A 385 4.97 -6.84 16.60
C ASN A 385 3.89 -7.94 16.44
N LYS A 386 2.65 -7.72 16.89
CA LYS A 386 1.53 -8.64 16.63
C LYS A 386 1.24 -8.78 15.14
N ALA A 387 1.22 -7.68 14.39
CA ALA A 387 0.96 -7.69 12.95
C ALA A 387 2.02 -8.50 12.19
N ILE A 388 3.32 -8.16 12.37
CA ILE A 388 4.39 -8.86 11.64
C ILE A 388 4.61 -10.30 12.15
N ALA A 389 4.24 -10.63 13.40
CA ALA A 389 4.24 -12.00 13.90
C ALA A 389 3.17 -12.85 13.19
N ALA A 390 1.99 -12.30 12.91
CA ALA A 390 0.98 -13.00 12.11
C ALA A 390 1.47 -13.21 10.67
N LEU A 391 2.04 -12.20 10.04
CA LEU A 391 2.55 -12.28 8.66
C LEU A 391 3.71 -13.26 8.51
N ARG A 392 4.69 -13.28 9.44
CA ARG A 392 5.82 -14.23 9.37
C ARG A 392 5.38 -15.68 9.49
N LYS A 393 4.29 -15.97 10.26
CA LYS A 393 3.72 -17.32 10.37
C LYS A 393 3.13 -17.82 9.04
N ALA A 394 2.76 -16.90 8.15
CA ALA A 394 2.29 -17.16 6.79
C ALA A 394 3.40 -17.08 5.74
N TYR A 395 4.66 -16.84 6.12
CA TYR A 395 5.76 -16.56 5.19
C TYR A 395 5.43 -15.47 4.16
N ALA A 396 4.59 -14.52 4.55
CA ALA A 396 4.17 -13.41 3.70
C ALA A 396 5.20 -12.29 3.72
N PHE A 397 5.42 -11.63 2.58
CA PHE A 397 6.08 -10.33 2.57
C PHE A 397 5.03 -9.21 2.54
N HIS A 398 5.46 -7.98 2.79
CA HIS A 398 4.60 -6.82 2.88
C HIS A 398 4.91 -5.81 1.77
N PHE A 399 3.87 -5.29 1.09
CA PHE A 399 3.95 -4.32 0.02
C PHE A 399 3.06 -3.13 0.39
N ALA A 400 3.64 -1.93 0.49
CA ALA A 400 2.99 -0.74 1.03
C ALA A 400 3.56 0.56 0.46
N GLY A 401 3.04 1.71 0.88
CA GLY A 401 3.45 3.06 0.49
C GLY A 401 3.45 4.06 1.64
N ASP A 402 2.74 5.18 1.51
CA ASP A 402 2.53 6.26 2.49
C ASP A 402 3.81 7.05 2.86
N GLN A 403 4.91 6.36 3.16
CA GLN A 403 6.10 7.00 3.73
C GLN A 403 6.83 7.96 2.78
N HIS A 404 6.37 8.15 1.54
CA HIS A 404 6.99 9.03 0.55
C HIS A 404 8.49 8.76 0.32
N LEU A 405 8.95 7.58 0.69
CA LEU A 405 10.34 7.16 0.66
C LEU A 405 10.41 5.68 0.24
N ALA A 406 11.00 5.41 -0.92
CA ALA A 406 11.18 4.04 -1.34
C ALA A 406 12.20 3.32 -0.44
N THR A 407 11.78 2.20 0.16
CA THR A 407 12.64 1.42 1.04
C THR A 407 12.35 -0.07 0.93
N VAL A 408 13.38 -0.88 1.15
CA VAL A 408 13.25 -2.30 1.48
C VAL A 408 13.81 -2.51 2.88
N PHE A 409 12.94 -2.95 3.79
CA PHE A 409 13.33 -3.33 5.14
C PHE A 409 13.09 -4.83 5.38
N HIS A 410 14.03 -5.47 6.10
CA HIS A 410 13.80 -6.77 6.72
C HIS A 410 13.53 -6.55 8.21
N HIS A 411 12.32 -6.86 8.64
CA HIS A 411 11.87 -6.61 10.01
C HIS A 411 12.40 -7.65 10.99
N GLY A 412 12.55 -7.22 12.24
CA GLY A 412 12.81 -8.08 13.39
C GLY A 412 11.82 -7.82 14.52
N ILE A 413 11.57 -8.83 15.34
CA ILE A 413 10.82 -8.75 16.60
C ILE A 413 11.77 -9.04 17.76
N GLU A 414 12.17 -10.30 17.92
CA GLU A 414 13.11 -10.73 18.93
C GLU A 414 14.56 -10.40 18.54
N GLU A 415 14.88 -10.65 17.26
CA GLU A 415 16.20 -10.42 16.67
C GLU A 415 16.05 -9.70 15.32
N TRP A 416 17.14 -9.08 14.85
CA TRP A 416 17.15 -8.53 13.48
C TRP A 416 16.94 -9.65 12.47
N ARG A 417 16.15 -9.37 11.42
CA ARG A 417 15.90 -10.28 10.30
C ARG A 417 15.15 -11.56 10.68
N ASP A 418 14.46 -11.56 11.81
CA ASP A 418 13.70 -12.75 12.23
C ASP A 418 12.26 -12.78 11.73
N SER A 419 11.84 -11.77 10.94
CA SER A 419 10.48 -11.64 10.45
C SER A 419 10.43 -11.40 8.93
N ILE A 420 9.54 -10.55 8.46
CA ILE A 420 9.18 -10.37 7.05
C ILE A 420 10.00 -9.28 6.36
N TYR A 421 10.06 -9.34 5.02
CA TYR A 421 10.47 -8.20 4.20
C TYR A 421 9.28 -7.28 3.94
N SER A 422 9.53 -5.96 3.92
CA SER A 422 8.59 -4.94 3.44
C SER A 422 9.21 -4.15 2.31
N PHE A 423 8.42 -3.89 1.28
CA PHE A 423 8.73 -2.93 0.23
C PHE A 423 7.77 -1.75 0.33
N CYS A 424 8.29 -0.58 0.68
CA CYS A 424 7.61 0.70 0.57
C CYS A 424 7.87 1.29 -0.81
N VAL A 425 6.83 1.58 -1.58
CA VAL A 425 6.96 2.19 -2.90
C VAL A 425 7.20 3.71 -2.80
N PRO A 426 7.87 4.33 -3.78
CA PRO A 426 8.03 5.78 -3.83
C PRO A 426 6.71 6.46 -4.21
N SER A 427 6.57 7.74 -3.84
CA SER A 427 5.46 8.57 -4.31
C SER A 427 5.50 8.80 -5.83
N ILE A 428 4.33 8.84 -6.46
CA ILE A 428 4.16 9.25 -7.87
C ILE A 428 4.59 10.71 -8.05
N ALA A 429 4.16 11.59 -7.12
CA ALA A 429 4.54 13.01 -7.07
C ALA A 429 4.76 13.38 -5.61
N ASN A 430 6.01 13.44 -5.20
CA ASN A 430 6.39 13.49 -3.79
C ASN A 430 6.17 14.89 -3.19
N LEU A 431 5.04 15.04 -2.48
CA LEU A 431 4.64 16.27 -1.81
C LEU A 431 5.51 16.57 -0.58
N TYR A 432 5.71 15.56 0.26
CA TYR A 432 6.34 15.71 1.56
C TYR A 432 7.55 14.78 1.65
N LEU A 433 8.74 15.32 1.33
CA LEU A 433 9.97 14.53 1.27
C LEU A 433 10.31 13.94 2.63
N ARG A 434 10.73 12.69 2.62
CA ARG A 434 11.26 11.99 3.79
C ARG A 434 12.60 11.35 3.44
N TRP A 435 13.49 11.21 4.44
CA TRP A 435 14.80 10.59 4.29
C TRP A 435 15.06 9.58 5.38
N TRP A 436 15.57 8.44 4.99
CA TRP A 436 16.24 7.52 5.90
C TRP A 436 17.68 7.99 6.09
N GLN A 437 17.99 8.52 7.26
CA GLN A 437 19.30 9.04 7.60
C GLN A 437 19.58 8.78 9.08
N PRO A 438 19.94 7.54 9.45
CA PRO A 438 20.29 7.20 10.82
C PRO A 438 21.50 8.02 11.27
N LEU A 439 21.64 8.25 12.59
CA LEU A 439 22.78 8.97 13.16
C LEU A 439 24.03 8.09 13.18
N GLU A 440 23.85 6.81 13.43
CA GLU A 440 24.92 5.83 13.52
C GLU A 440 24.92 4.91 12.30
N PRO A 441 26.10 4.46 11.84
CA PRO A 441 26.18 3.44 10.79
C PRO A 441 25.44 2.17 11.20
N GLY A 442 24.83 1.52 10.23
CA GLY A 442 24.17 0.24 10.45
C GLY A 442 25.17 -0.85 10.87
N LYS A 443 24.71 -1.80 11.67
CA LYS A 443 25.50 -2.98 12.03
C LYS A 443 25.41 -4.05 10.94
N ASN A 444 26.38 -4.97 10.95
CA ASN A 444 26.45 -6.11 10.03
C ASN A 444 26.43 -5.73 8.53
N LEU A 445 27.06 -4.60 8.19
CA LEU A 445 27.29 -4.16 6.83
C LEU A 445 28.26 -5.07 6.08
N LYS A 446 28.05 -5.24 4.79
CA LYS A 446 29.05 -5.84 3.90
C LYS A 446 30.13 -4.80 3.57
N PRO A 447 31.38 -5.21 3.26
CA PRO A 447 32.42 -4.29 2.84
C PRO A 447 31.96 -3.41 1.64
N GLY A 448 32.12 -2.09 1.76
CA GLY A 448 31.72 -1.12 0.74
C GLY A 448 30.22 -0.78 0.65
N GLN A 449 29.42 -1.32 1.56
CA GLN A 449 27.99 -0.99 1.64
C GLN A 449 27.80 0.40 2.29
N ASP A 450 26.78 1.15 1.82
CA ASP A 450 26.45 2.47 2.37
C ASP A 450 26.15 2.37 3.88
N PRO A 451 26.73 3.24 4.72
CA PRO A 451 26.52 3.23 6.18
C PRO A 451 25.06 3.37 6.62
N ILE A 452 24.18 3.93 5.79
CA ILE A 452 22.75 4.04 6.13
C ILE A 452 22.00 2.71 6.05
N LEU A 453 22.59 1.68 5.44
CA LEU A 453 22.03 0.33 5.34
C LEU A 453 22.43 -0.53 6.54
N GLY A 454 22.01 -1.81 6.55
CA GLY A 454 22.30 -2.74 7.64
C GLY A 454 21.31 -2.66 8.79
N ASP A 455 21.74 -3.17 9.95
CA ASP A 455 20.88 -3.33 11.12
C ASP A 455 20.82 -2.06 11.97
N HIS A 456 19.58 -1.57 12.16
CA HIS A 456 19.24 -0.41 12.96
C HIS A 456 18.10 -0.71 13.93
N VAL A 457 17.83 0.21 14.83
CA VAL A 457 16.55 0.35 15.53
C VAL A 457 15.90 1.65 15.07
N ASP A 458 14.58 1.63 14.88
CA ASP A 458 13.85 2.86 14.61
C ASP A 458 13.53 3.61 15.90
N GLY A 459 12.89 4.76 15.81
CA GLY A 459 12.56 5.59 16.97
C GLY A 459 11.61 4.95 18.00
N PHE A 460 11.12 3.75 17.76
CA PHE A 460 10.25 2.99 18.68
C PHE A 460 10.93 1.69 19.19
N ASP A 461 12.26 1.59 19.08
CA ASP A 461 13.02 0.38 19.38
C ASP A 461 12.69 -0.84 18.49
N ASN A 462 12.03 -0.63 17.35
CA ASN A 462 11.82 -1.72 16.42
C ASN A 462 13.13 -2.08 15.71
N LYS A 463 13.47 -3.37 15.71
CA LYS A 463 14.61 -3.88 14.96
C LYS A 463 14.26 -3.91 13.46
N VAL A 464 15.08 -3.24 12.66
CA VAL A 464 14.94 -3.16 11.20
C VAL A 464 16.29 -3.30 10.54
N THR A 465 16.37 -4.01 9.42
CA THR A 465 17.54 -4.05 8.57
C THR A 465 17.22 -3.31 7.27
N ALA A 466 17.87 -2.18 7.05
CA ALA A 466 17.75 -1.43 5.80
C ALA A 466 18.53 -2.15 4.70
N ILE A 467 17.83 -2.55 3.64
CA ILE A 467 18.39 -3.26 2.48
C ILE A 467 18.61 -2.31 1.31
N ALA A 468 17.64 -1.47 1.00
CA ALA A 468 17.70 -0.47 -0.05
C ALA A 468 16.86 0.74 0.33
N VAL A 469 17.35 1.93 -0.04
CA VAL A 469 16.70 3.22 0.25
C VAL A 469 16.96 4.18 -0.90
N ALA A 470 15.92 4.85 -1.40
CA ALA A 470 16.02 5.92 -2.40
C ALA A 470 15.75 7.28 -1.75
N ASN A 471 16.77 7.86 -1.11
CA ASN A 471 16.66 9.18 -0.49
C ASN A 471 16.51 10.28 -1.56
N PRO A 472 15.61 11.27 -1.38
CA PRO A 472 15.55 12.46 -2.22
C PRO A 472 16.84 13.28 -2.17
N THR A 473 17.15 13.97 -3.27
CA THR A 473 18.33 14.87 -3.42
C THR A 473 17.91 16.22 -4.00
N PRO A 474 16.98 16.95 -3.33
CA PRO A 474 16.41 18.19 -3.89
C PRO A 474 17.43 19.33 -4.04
N GLU A 475 18.59 19.24 -3.41
CA GLU A 475 19.71 20.16 -3.52
C GLU A 475 20.51 19.96 -4.81
N LYS A 476 20.38 18.84 -5.49
CA LYS A 476 21.05 18.57 -6.76
C LYS A 476 20.28 19.18 -7.92
N SER A 477 21.00 19.59 -8.97
CA SER A 477 20.37 19.98 -10.23
C SER A 477 19.76 18.75 -10.90
N GLY A 478 18.56 18.91 -11.46
CA GLY A 478 17.84 17.84 -12.14
C GLY A 478 16.34 18.15 -12.25
N ASP A 479 15.60 17.24 -12.88
CA ASP A 479 14.15 17.38 -12.91
C ASP A 479 13.53 17.11 -11.53
N LYS A 480 12.36 17.70 -11.29
CA LYS A 480 11.68 17.61 -9.99
C LYS A 480 11.32 16.19 -9.57
N LEU A 481 10.98 15.33 -10.52
CA LEU A 481 10.56 13.97 -10.21
C LEU A 481 11.75 13.14 -9.73
N THR A 482 12.88 13.21 -10.43
CA THR A 482 14.10 12.47 -10.09
C THR A 482 14.69 12.96 -8.76
N THR A 483 14.86 14.28 -8.60
CA THR A 483 15.47 14.85 -7.37
C THR A 483 14.61 14.63 -6.13
N ARG A 484 13.31 14.41 -6.28
CA ARG A 484 12.38 14.10 -5.19
C ARG A 484 12.18 12.58 -4.99
N ALA A 485 12.95 11.75 -5.66
CA ALA A 485 12.87 10.29 -5.64
C ALA A 485 11.45 9.76 -5.97
N ALA A 486 10.75 10.44 -6.89
CA ALA A 486 9.44 9.99 -7.37
C ALA A 486 9.57 8.76 -8.28
N GLY A 487 8.58 7.85 -8.23
CA GLY A 487 8.67 6.61 -9.01
C GLY A 487 7.52 5.65 -8.75
N PHE A 488 7.81 4.37 -8.95
CA PHE A 488 6.89 3.27 -8.72
C PHE A 488 7.64 1.97 -8.38
N GLY A 489 6.93 1.06 -7.72
CA GLY A 489 7.46 -0.24 -7.34
C GLY A 489 6.98 -1.37 -8.25
N VAL A 490 7.84 -2.34 -8.54
CA VAL A 490 7.48 -3.58 -9.23
C VAL A 490 7.88 -4.76 -8.37
N VAL A 491 6.96 -5.69 -8.20
CA VAL A 491 7.19 -6.98 -7.52
C VAL A 491 7.04 -8.09 -8.53
N ARG A 492 8.09 -8.91 -8.71
CA ARG A 492 8.08 -10.11 -9.55
C ARG A 492 8.18 -11.34 -8.67
N ILE A 493 7.30 -12.29 -8.87
CA ILE A 493 7.22 -13.53 -8.10
C ILE A 493 7.38 -14.72 -9.05
N ASP A 494 8.50 -15.43 -8.99
CA ASP A 494 8.64 -16.72 -9.67
C ASP A 494 7.94 -17.81 -8.85
N LYS A 495 6.80 -18.28 -9.34
CA LYS A 495 5.98 -19.28 -8.64
C LYS A 495 6.66 -20.65 -8.53
N LYS A 496 7.63 -20.95 -9.38
CA LYS A 496 8.37 -22.22 -9.36
C LYS A 496 9.52 -22.20 -8.35
N THR A 497 10.32 -21.15 -8.34
CA THR A 497 11.48 -21.03 -7.44
C THR A 497 11.09 -20.49 -6.08
N ARG A 498 9.94 -19.78 -5.98
CA ARG A 498 9.47 -19.02 -4.82
C ARG A 498 10.34 -17.79 -4.54
N ASP A 499 11.08 -17.32 -5.52
CA ASP A 499 11.85 -16.11 -5.43
C ASP A 499 10.96 -14.90 -5.67
N VAL A 500 11.18 -13.85 -4.89
CA VAL A 500 10.50 -12.57 -4.96
C VAL A 500 11.53 -11.50 -5.26
N THR A 501 11.31 -10.71 -6.30
CA THR A 501 12.20 -9.61 -6.68
C THR A 501 11.46 -8.29 -6.58
N PHE A 502 11.97 -7.39 -5.78
CA PHE A 502 11.53 -5.99 -5.68
C PHE A 502 12.36 -5.12 -6.62
N ILE A 503 11.71 -4.25 -7.39
CA ILE A 503 12.36 -3.30 -8.29
C ILE A 503 11.73 -1.93 -8.04
N CYS A 504 12.54 -0.89 -7.83
CA CYS A 504 12.06 0.47 -7.66
C CYS A 504 12.53 1.32 -8.85
N TRP A 505 11.58 1.78 -9.65
CA TRP A 505 11.84 2.58 -10.84
C TRP A 505 11.63 4.07 -10.60
N PRO A 506 12.56 4.93 -11.03
CA PRO A 506 12.32 6.37 -11.10
C PRO A 506 11.20 6.71 -12.10
N ARG A 507 10.56 7.88 -11.91
CA ARG A 507 9.76 8.50 -12.96
C ARG A 507 10.63 8.87 -14.17
N ASN A 508 10.02 9.09 -15.32
CA ASN A 508 10.68 9.46 -16.59
C ASN A 508 11.67 8.41 -17.15
N VAL A 509 11.57 7.17 -16.69
CA VAL A 509 12.36 6.06 -17.20
C VAL A 509 11.48 5.19 -18.09
N ASP A 510 11.95 4.86 -19.28
CA ASP A 510 11.36 3.83 -20.12
C ASP A 510 11.90 2.47 -19.69
N VAL A 511 11.07 1.66 -19.05
CA VAL A 511 11.49 0.34 -18.53
C VAL A 511 11.83 -0.68 -19.62
N SER A 512 11.53 -0.39 -20.89
CA SER A 512 11.92 -1.22 -22.04
C SER A 512 13.29 -0.84 -22.61
N ASP A 513 13.87 0.29 -22.23
CA ASP A 513 15.22 0.68 -22.61
C ASP A 513 16.23 -0.22 -21.86
N GLU A 514 17.11 -0.87 -22.62
CA GLU A 514 18.16 -1.73 -22.07
C GLU A 514 19.15 -1.01 -21.14
N ASN A 515 19.25 0.31 -21.26
CA ASN A 515 20.08 1.17 -20.41
C ASN A 515 19.33 1.69 -19.18
N ALA A 516 18.02 1.45 -19.08
CA ALA A 516 17.23 1.87 -17.95
C ALA A 516 17.74 1.25 -16.64
N LYS A 517 17.83 2.07 -15.61
CA LYS A 517 18.33 1.62 -14.30
C LYS A 517 17.29 1.92 -13.22
N PRO A 518 16.96 0.94 -12.36
CA PRO A 518 16.20 1.21 -11.15
C PRO A 518 17.01 2.10 -10.19
N TYR A 519 16.38 2.57 -9.12
CA TYR A 519 17.11 3.23 -8.04
C TYR A 519 18.21 2.34 -7.47
N ALA A 520 19.27 2.97 -6.94
CA ALA A 520 20.39 2.25 -6.34
C ALA A 520 19.92 1.31 -5.22
N GLY A 521 20.45 0.10 -5.16
CA GLY A 521 20.03 -0.94 -4.23
C GLY A 521 18.97 -1.89 -4.78
N TRP A 522 18.35 -1.56 -5.90
CA TRP A 522 17.44 -2.46 -6.61
C TRP A 522 18.05 -2.93 -7.93
N PRO A 523 17.62 -4.11 -8.47
CA PRO A 523 16.65 -5.04 -7.90
C PRO A 523 17.18 -5.78 -6.67
N PHE A 524 16.26 -6.11 -5.74
CA PHE A 524 16.55 -6.94 -4.58
C PHE A 524 15.72 -8.23 -4.64
N THR A 525 16.38 -9.39 -4.53
CA THR A 525 15.72 -10.70 -4.62
C THR A 525 15.95 -11.50 -3.34
N PHE A 526 14.90 -12.15 -2.85
CA PHE A 526 14.92 -13.07 -1.71
C PHE A 526 13.99 -14.26 -1.97
N ASN A 527 14.15 -15.33 -1.21
CA ASN A 527 13.25 -16.48 -1.30
C ASN A 527 12.13 -16.40 -0.26
N GLN A 528 10.93 -16.88 -0.57
CA GLN A 528 9.76 -16.89 0.30
C GLN A 528 10.07 -17.34 1.74
N ILE A 529 10.91 -18.36 1.92
CA ILE A 529 11.21 -18.91 3.25
C ILE A 529 11.99 -17.94 4.14
N GLU A 530 12.61 -16.92 3.57
CA GLU A 530 13.34 -15.88 4.31
C GLU A 530 12.41 -14.90 5.03
N ASN A 531 11.10 -14.86 4.66
CA ASN A 531 10.08 -14.09 5.39
C ASN A 531 9.78 -14.63 6.81
N TYR A 532 10.39 -15.72 7.19
CA TYR A 532 10.44 -16.16 8.57
C TYR A 532 11.90 -16.45 8.93
N GLY A 533 12.70 -15.40 9.04
CA GLY A 533 14.15 -15.45 9.27
C GLY A 533 14.56 -15.93 10.66
N ARG A 534 13.62 -16.15 11.60
CA ARG A 534 13.91 -16.61 12.96
C ARG A 534 14.78 -17.86 12.96
N LYS A 535 15.89 -17.82 13.74
CA LYS A 535 16.80 -18.98 13.88
C LYS A 535 16.09 -20.14 14.54
N ALA A 536 16.23 -21.31 13.94
CA ALA A 536 15.70 -22.53 14.54
C ALA A 536 16.44 -22.87 15.83
N LEU A 537 15.69 -23.16 16.91
CA LEU A 537 16.27 -23.81 18.10
C LEU A 537 16.51 -25.30 17.80
N ALA A 538 15.63 -25.91 17.04
CA ALA A 538 15.72 -27.31 16.61
C ALA A 538 14.97 -27.50 15.29
N HIS A 539 15.10 -28.69 14.72
CA HIS A 539 14.32 -29.11 13.56
C HIS A 539 13.53 -30.36 13.88
N LEU A 540 12.38 -30.50 13.24
CA LEU A 540 11.65 -31.76 13.19
C LEU A 540 12.30 -32.68 12.14
N PRO A 541 11.99 -34.00 12.15
CA PRO A 541 12.40 -34.90 11.09
C PRO A 541 12.02 -34.38 9.72
N LYS A 542 12.84 -34.68 8.71
CA LYS A 542 12.54 -34.33 7.33
C LYS A 542 11.22 -35.00 6.90
N LEU A 543 10.31 -34.21 6.33
CA LEU A 543 9.11 -34.73 5.68
C LEU A 543 9.45 -35.12 4.25
N GLU A 544 8.94 -36.27 3.81
CA GLU A 544 8.93 -36.74 2.43
C GLU A 544 7.49 -37.07 2.02
N VAL A 545 6.97 -36.36 1.03
CA VAL A 545 5.58 -36.48 0.58
C VAL A 545 5.53 -37.09 -0.83
N ASN A 546 4.53 -37.91 -1.12
CA ASN A 546 4.37 -38.53 -2.43
C ASN A 546 3.95 -37.51 -3.51
N LEU A 547 3.21 -36.44 -3.15
CA LEU A 547 2.76 -35.38 -4.04
C LEU A 547 3.55 -34.09 -3.77
N PRO A 548 3.98 -33.32 -4.82
CA PRO A 548 4.73 -32.10 -4.63
C PRO A 548 3.87 -30.95 -4.13
N ASN A 549 4.51 -29.93 -3.56
CA ASN A 549 3.92 -28.64 -3.21
C ASN A 549 2.75 -28.74 -2.23
N GLN A 550 2.83 -29.63 -1.27
CA GLN A 550 1.79 -29.78 -0.24
C GLN A 550 1.83 -28.66 0.80
N VAL A 551 0.69 -28.33 1.36
CA VAL A 551 0.61 -27.44 2.53
C VAL A 551 1.10 -28.19 3.75
N VAL A 552 1.97 -27.55 4.52
CA VAL A 552 2.52 -28.04 5.78
C VAL A 552 2.22 -27.03 6.87
N GLN A 553 1.56 -27.49 7.93
CA GLN A 553 1.29 -26.72 9.14
C GLN A 553 1.98 -27.37 10.32
N VAL A 554 2.79 -26.58 11.04
CA VAL A 554 3.50 -27.03 12.25
C VAL A 554 2.78 -26.46 13.48
N ILE A 555 2.46 -27.33 14.42
CA ILE A 555 1.69 -27.02 15.63
C ILE A 555 2.47 -27.45 16.85
N GLU A 556 2.64 -26.56 17.82
CA GLU A 556 3.19 -26.90 19.13
C GLU A 556 2.12 -27.57 19.99
N GLU A 557 2.34 -28.82 20.42
CA GLU A 557 1.31 -29.60 21.12
C GLU A 557 0.97 -29.08 22.52
N LYS A 558 1.93 -28.44 23.19
CA LYS A 558 1.72 -27.91 24.55
C LYS A 558 0.72 -26.75 24.57
N THR A 559 0.79 -25.87 23.60
CA THR A 559 -0.05 -24.67 23.52
C THR A 559 -1.21 -24.82 22.54
N GLY A 560 -1.11 -25.75 21.59
CA GLY A 560 -1.99 -25.85 20.43
C GLY A 560 -1.75 -24.76 19.38
N GLU A 561 -0.70 -23.96 19.55
CA GLU A 561 -0.41 -22.85 18.66
C GLU A 561 0.14 -23.32 17.31
N VAL A 562 -0.38 -22.76 16.23
CA VAL A 562 0.19 -22.91 14.89
C VAL A 562 1.46 -22.06 14.83
N VAL A 563 2.62 -22.74 14.76
CA VAL A 563 3.93 -22.09 14.65
C VAL A 563 4.08 -21.39 13.31
N TYR A 564 3.66 -22.05 12.24
CA TYR A 564 3.51 -21.51 10.89
C TYR A 564 2.79 -22.49 9.97
N THR A 565 2.35 -21.96 8.83
CA THR A 565 1.83 -22.73 7.70
C THR A 565 2.49 -22.24 6.41
N LEU A 566 2.83 -23.17 5.51
CA LEU A 566 3.32 -22.82 4.18
C LEU A 566 3.04 -23.94 3.19
N ARG A 567 2.95 -23.57 1.90
CA ARG A 567 3.02 -24.55 0.81
C ARG A 567 4.48 -24.82 0.50
N ILE A 568 4.95 -26.04 0.77
CA ILE A 568 6.35 -26.42 0.53
C ILE A 568 6.66 -26.48 -0.96
N LYS A 569 7.95 -26.32 -1.32
CA LYS A 569 8.45 -26.50 -2.67
C LYS A 569 8.88 -27.96 -2.87
N GLY A 570 8.32 -28.62 -3.89
CA GLY A 570 8.66 -30.02 -4.22
C GLY A 570 8.09 -31.04 -3.23
N LYS A 571 8.81 -32.13 -3.02
CA LYS A 571 8.34 -33.30 -2.27
C LYS A 571 8.98 -33.46 -0.87
N SER A 572 9.83 -32.53 -0.44
CA SER A 572 10.48 -32.66 0.85
C SER A 572 10.62 -31.31 1.57
N PHE A 573 10.51 -31.36 2.88
CA PHE A 573 10.65 -30.19 3.75
C PHE A 573 11.21 -30.59 5.11
N ARG A 574 12.08 -29.77 5.70
CA ARG A 574 12.60 -29.96 7.05
C ARG A 574 12.06 -28.85 7.95
N PRO A 575 11.03 -29.11 8.76
CA PRO A 575 10.45 -28.07 9.58
C PRO A 575 11.41 -27.57 10.66
N LYS A 576 11.53 -26.25 10.77
CA LYS A 576 12.24 -25.58 11.88
C LYS A 576 11.27 -25.30 13.01
N VAL A 577 11.76 -25.38 14.27
CA VAL A 577 10.98 -25.05 15.46
C VAL A 577 11.78 -24.19 16.41
N PHE A 578 11.07 -23.41 17.25
CA PHE A 578 11.64 -22.34 18.05
C PHE A 578 11.57 -22.58 19.55
N ALA A 579 11.02 -23.69 19.97
CA ALA A 579 10.98 -24.16 21.36
C ALA A 579 11.29 -25.65 21.44
N LYS A 580 11.70 -26.12 22.61
CA LYS A 580 11.80 -27.56 22.92
C LYS A 580 10.39 -28.08 23.20
N GLY A 581 10.08 -29.28 22.73
CA GLY A 581 8.76 -29.87 22.99
C GLY A 581 8.33 -30.88 21.93
N LYS A 582 7.06 -31.24 22.03
CA LYS A 582 6.38 -32.10 21.05
C LYS A 582 5.59 -31.24 20.08
N TYR A 583 5.56 -31.69 18.85
CA TYR A 583 4.89 -31.02 17.76
C TYR A 583 3.97 -31.99 17.01
N SER A 584 2.91 -31.43 16.46
CA SER A 584 2.11 -32.08 15.43
C SER A 584 2.37 -31.39 14.09
N ILE A 585 2.35 -32.18 13.02
CA ILE A 585 2.44 -31.68 11.64
C ILE A 585 1.19 -32.10 10.90
N ARG A 586 0.50 -31.14 10.28
CA ARG A 586 -0.55 -31.40 9.29
C ARG A 586 0.04 -31.26 7.90
N VAL A 587 -0.26 -32.19 7.01
CA VAL A 587 0.22 -32.21 5.63
C VAL A 587 -0.95 -32.45 4.69
N GLY A 588 -1.05 -31.69 3.62
CA GLY A 588 -2.13 -31.75 2.63
C GLY A 588 -3.22 -30.72 2.88
N GLU A 589 -4.31 -30.79 2.12
CA GLU A 589 -5.44 -29.87 2.14
C GLU A 589 -6.76 -30.62 2.05
N GLY A 590 -7.83 -30.03 2.59
CA GLY A 590 -9.18 -30.59 2.54
C GLY A 590 -9.25 -32.02 3.09
N SER A 591 -9.91 -32.91 2.36
CA SER A 591 -10.11 -34.31 2.77
C SER A 591 -8.83 -35.16 2.74
N SER A 592 -7.79 -34.73 2.03
CA SER A 592 -6.50 -35.46 1.97
C SER A 592 -5.56 -35.10 3.13
N MET A 593 -5.92 -34.16 4.00
CA MET A 593 -5.07 -33.71 5.11
C MET A 593 -4.77 -34.86 6.09
N LYS A 594 -3.47 -35.06 6.35
CA LYS A 594 -2.98 -36.03 7.37
C LYS A 594 -2.31 -35.27 8.52
N THR A 595 -2.54 -35.79 9.73
CA THR A 595 -1.93 -35.24 10.95
C THR A 595 -1.01 -36.27 11.59
N ILE A 596 0.24 -35.87 11.85
CA ILE A 596 1.23 -36.68 12.53
C ILE A 596 1.49 -35.99 13.88
N LYS A 597 1.30 -36.74 14.98
CA LYS A 597 1.40 -36.21 16.36
C LYS A 597 2.64 -36.72 17.07
N GLY A 598 2.99 -36.11 18.20
CA GLY A 598 4.03 -36.59 19.12
C GLY A 598 5.44 -36.46 18.59
N ILE A 599 5.68 -35.61 17.58
CA ILE A 599 6.99 -35.45 16.95
C ILE A 599 7.89 -34.65 17.89
N GLN A 600 9.00 -35.27 18.35
CA GLN A 600 9.95 -34.61 19.22
C GLN A 600 10.89 -33.70 18.42
N ALA A 601 11.11 -32.47 18.89
CA ALA A 601 12.13 -31.61 18.35
C ALA A 601 13.53 -32.24 18.50
N ALA A 602 14.21 -32.51 17.38
CA ALA A 602 15.50 -33.19 17.38
C ALA A 602 16.64 -32.19 17.56
N GLY A 603 17.33 -32.28 18.67
CA GLY A 603 18.59 -31.58 18.91
C GLY A 603 19.77 -32.23 18.16
N GLY A 604 19.98 -31.86 16.88
CA GLY A 604 21.19 -32.23 16.13
C GLY A 604 21.40 -33.69 15.72
N LYS A 605 20.61 -34.63 16.22
CA LYS A 605 20.69 -36.04 15.83
C LYS A 605 20.04 -36.30 14.48
N LYS A 606 20.64 -37.19 13.69
CA LYS A 606 20.08 -37.69 12.44
C LYS A 606 18.85 -38.54 12.82
N VAL A 607 17.67 -38.06 12.47
CA VAL A 607 16.40 -38.75 12.68
C VAL A 607 15.87 -39.16 11.33
N ASP A 608 15.27 -40.35 11.24
CA ASP A 608 14.67 -40.85 10.02
C ASP A 608 13.60 -39.92 9.48
N ALA A 609 13.51 -39.88 8.15
CA ALA A 609 12.50 -39.06 7.49
C ALA A 609 11.08 -39.61 7.76
N ILE A 610 10.13 -38.71 7.95
CA ILE A 610 8.70 -39.05 8.05
C ILE A 610 8.16 -39.08 6.61
N LYS A 611 7.75 -40.28 6.17
CA LYS A 611 7.11 -40.45 4.85
C LYS A 611 5.58 -40.30 5.02
N VAL A 612 5.01 -39.43 4.16
CA VAL A 612 3.57 -39.14 4.16
C VAL A 612 3.01 -39.44 2.78
N THR A 613 2.05 -40.33 2.69
CA THR A 613 1.28 -40.61 1.48
C THR A 613 -0.10 -39.99 1.62
N LEU A 614 -0.43 -39.04 0.74
CA LEU A 614 -1.70 -38.32 0.68
C LEU A 614 -2.63 -38.94 -0.33
#